data_da0c82ba3131d6b0ae4c3761fb08bfb0
#
_entry.id   da0c82ba3131d6b0ae4c3761fb08bfb0
#
_cell.length_a   1.000
_cell.length_b   1.000
_cell.length_c   1.000
_cell.angle_alpha   90.00
_cell.angle_beta   90.00
_cell.angle_gamma   90.00
#
_symmetry.space_group_name_H-M   'P 1'
#
loop_
_entity.id
_entity.type
_entity.pdbx_description
1 polymer ?
#
loop_
_entity_poly.entity_id
_entity_poly.type
_entity_poly.pdbx_seq_one_letter_code
_entity_poly.pdbx_strand_id
1 'polypeptide(L)'
;EIEEKVFTETYRNKTLEFVSVSGVFAFDYHIDRASRLLIETFRPHGNTVLDMGCGYGAIGLFIKALYPQLIVTLTDVNERAVLYARKNAERNNLWVKIIRGNLYEGLGDSRFADIVTNPPITAGKKVVTQLIQEAWDHLEPNGALWLVAYHNKGGSTYKKIMEDTFGNVEDVVKQGGIRVYRSYLQK
;
A
#
# COMPACT_ATOMS: atom_id res chain seq x y z
N GLU A 1 27.50 4.34 -0.38
CA GLU A 1 27.47 3.13 0.44
C GLU A 1 26.04 2.81 0.87
N ILE A 2 25.62 1.54 0.71
CA ILE A 2 24.29 1.09 1.06
C ILE A 2 24.27 0.69 2.53
N GLU A 3 23.43 1.36 3.31
CA GLU A 3 23.27 1.04 4.73
C GLU A 3 21.95 0.29 4.92
N GLU A 4 22.05 -0.96 5.40
CA GLU A 4 20.88 -1.77 5.74
C GLU A 4 20.54 -1.64 7.23
N LYS A 5 19.25 -1.62 7.53
CA LYS A 5 18.73 -1.67 8.90
C LYS A 5 17.75 -2.82 9.04
N VAL A 6 17.85 -3.52 10.16
CA VAL A 6 16.95 -4.64 10.49
C VAL A 6 16.15 -4.24 11.72
N PHE A 7 14.84 -4.46 11.66
CA PHE A 7 13.95 -4.15 12.78
C PHE A 7 12.74 -5.09 12.78
N THR A 8 12.03 -5.16 13.90
CA THR A 8 10.81 -5.96 14.03
C THR A 8 9.63 -5.08 14.35
N GLU A 9 8.45 -5.50 13.90
CA GLU A 9 7.18 -4.86 14.24
C GLU A 9 6.14 -5.92 14.53
N THR A 10 5.18 -5.58 15.37
CA THR A 10 4.12 -6.50 15.79
C THR A 10 2.75 -5.84 15.66
N TYR A 11 1.81 -6.54 15.01
CA TYR A 11 0.39 -6.16 14.96
C TYR A 11 -0.43 -7.41 15.25
N ARG A 12 -1.36 -7.31 16.22
CA ARG A 12 -2.29 -8.40 16.55
C ARG A 12 -1.62 -9.77 16.67
N ASN A 13 -0.55 -9.85 17.43
CA ASN A 13 0.21 -11.09 17.67
C ASN A 13 1.01 -11.61 16.46
N LYS A 14 1.11 -10.85 15.38
CA LYS A 14 1.99 -11.18 14.27
C LYS A 14 3.21 -10.30 14.32
N THR A 15 4.38 -10.92 14.42
CA THR A 15 5.67 -10.22 14.42
C THR A 15 6.40 -10.53 13.12
N LEU A 16 6.81 -9.48 12.43
CA LEU A 16 7.61 -9.59 11.22
C LEU A 16 8.94 -8.89 11.43
N GLU A 17 9.97 -9.43 10.78
CA GLU A 17 11.29 -8.82 10.76
C GLU A 17 11.52 -8.23 9.37
N PHE A 18 11.96 -6.98 9.33
CA PHE A 18 12.21 -6.28 8.08
C PHE A 18 13.66 -5.87 7.96
N VAL A 19 14.17 -5.94 6.73
CA VAL A 19 15.37 -5.25 6.34
C VAL A 19 14.96 -4.11 5.40
N SER A 20 15.50 -2.93 5.62
CA SER A 20 15.31 -1.76 4.77
C SER A 20 16.64 -1.11 4.48
N VAL A 21 16.65 -0.20 3.49
CA VAL A 21 17.86 0.42 3.01
C VAL A 21 17.58 1.86 2.62
N SER A 22 18.61 2.70 2.72
CA SER A 22 18.49 4.10 2.30
C SER A 22 18.05 4.22 0.85
N GLY A 23 17.16 5.17 0.57
CA GLY A 23 16.65 5.44 -0.76
C GLY A 23 15.46 4.58 -1.19
N VAL A 24 14.99 3.65 -0.34
CA VAL A 24 13.78 2.87 -0.61
C VAL A 24 12.59 3.47 0.11
N PHE A 25 12.74 3.79 1.39
CA PHE A 25 11.70 4.40 2.19
C PHE A 25 12.30 5.12 3.39
N ALA A 26 11.48 5.93 4.06
CA ALA A 26 11.91 6.57 5.29
C ALA A 26 12.34 5.51 6.28
N PHE A 27 13.46 5.79 6.96
CA PHE A 27 14.05 4.74 7.60
C PHE A 27 14.54 5.05 9.00
N ASP A 28 13.70 4.60 9.87
CA ASP A 28 13.99 4.41 11.27
C ASP A 28 13.91 2.91 11.55
N TYR A 29 14.02 2.53 12.80
CA TYR A 29 13.81 1.15 13.19
C TYR A 29 12.31 0.85 13.39
N HIS A 30 11.46 1.46 12.58
CA HIS A 30 10.00 1.33 12.67
C HIS A 30 9.37 1.52 11.29
N ILE A 31 8.22 0.88 11.10
CA ILE A 31 7.35 1.22 9.97
C ILE A 31 6.83 2.64 10.20
N ASP A 32 6.78 3.45 9.16
CA ASP A 32 6.32 4.83 9.25
C ASP A 32 4.85 4.89 9.73
N ARG A 33 4.49 6.02 10.36
CA ARG A 33 3.18 6.18 11.02
C ARG A 33 2.00 6.01 10.07
N ALA A 34 2.11 6.51 8.85
CA ALA A 34 1.02 6.39 7.87
C ALA A 34 0.79 4.93 7.47
N SER A 35 1.85 4.20 7.17
CA SER A 35 1.75 2.77 6.85
C SER A 35 1.20 1.97 8.02
N ARG A 36 1.62 2.28 9.24
CA ARG A 36 1.10 1.64 10.47
C ARG A 36 -0.40 1.84 10.59
N LEU A 37 -0.87 3.06 10.39
CA LEU A 37 -2.30 3.35 10.48
C LEU A 37 -3.11 2.59 9.43
N LEU A 38 -2.58 2.51 8.20
CA LEU A 38 -3.25 1.76 7.13
C LEU A 38 -3.33 0.26 7.46
N ILE A 39 -2.24 -0.32 7.95
CA ILE A 39 -2.22 -1.74 8.38
C ILE A 39 -3.28 -2.00 9.45
N GLU A 40 -3.35 -1.14 10.45
CA GLU A 40 -4.30 -1.29 11.57
C GLU A 40 -5.74 -1.11 11.13
N THR A 41 -5.99 -0.26 10.14
CA THR A 41 -7.33 0.12 9.70
C THR A 41 -7.90 -0.83 8.65
N PHE A 42 -7.05 -1.40 7.82
CA PHE A 42 -7.46 -2.24 6.69
C PHE A 42 -8.30 -3.43 7.12
N ARG A 43 -9.37 -3.68 6.36
CA ARG A 43 -10.20 -4.90 6.45
C ARG A 43 -10.49 -5.37 5.03
N PRO A 44 -10.26 -6.65 4.71
CA PRO A 44 -10.45 -7.14 3.35
C PRO A 44 -11.91 -7.19 2.92
N HIS A 45 -12.14 -6.92 1.62
CA HIS A 45 -13.46 -6.99 0.99
C HIS A 45 -13.59 -8.21 0.07
N GLY A 46 -12.57 -9.04 0.01
CA GLY A 46 -12.55 -10.24 -0.81
C GLY A 46 -11.25 -10.99 -0.61
N ASN A 47 -10.81 -11.72 -1.64
CA ASN A 47 -9.66 -12.62 -1.53
C ASN A 47 -8.35 -12.07 -2.05
N THR A 48 -8.38 -10.94 -2.74
CA THR A 48 -7.20 -10.39 -3.43
C THR A 48 -6.91 -8.98 -2.98
N VAL A 49 -5.63 -8.67 -2.78
CA VAL A 49 -5.18 -7.33 -2.39
C VAL A 49 -3.95 -6.95 -3.21
N LEU A 50 -3.92 -5.70 -3.64
CA LEU A 50 -2.75 -5.08 -4.27
C LEU A 50 -2.19 -4.01 -3.35
N ASP A 51 -0.91 -4.12 -3.02
CA ASP A 51 -0.15 -3.05 -2.36
C ASP A 51 0.56 -2.24 -3.45
N MET A 52 0.02 -1.08 -3.76
CA MET A 52 0.51 -0.21 -4.83
C MET A 52 1.56 0.76 -4.30
N GLY A 53 2.78 0.67 -4.85
CA GLY A 53 3.92 1.43 -4.37
C GLY A 53 4.44 0.83 -3.07
N CYS A 54 4.77 -0.45 -3.10
CA CYS A 54 4.96 -1.26 -1.89
C CYS A 54 6.23 -0.95 -1.08
N GLY A 55 7.20 -0.24 -1.67
CA GLY A 55 8.47 -0.03 -1.00
C GLY A 55 9.12 -1.35 -0.60
N TYR A 56 9.63 -1.44 0.62
CA TYR A 56 10.25 -2.66 1.13
C TYR A 56 9.24 -3.73 1.59
N GLY A 57 7.94 -3.46 1.44
CA GLY A 57 6.89 -4.45 1.64
C GLY A 57 6.08 -4.37 2.93
N ALA A 58 6.23 -3.32 3.73
CA ALA A 58 5.62 -3.25 5.06
C ALA A 58 4.11 -3.54 5.07
N ILE A 59 3.35 -2.84 4.22
CA ILE A 59 1.89 -2.94 4.23
C ILE A 59 1.43 -4.31 3.70
N GLY A 60 1.87 -4.66 2.49
CA GLY A 60 1.44 -5.90 1.85
C GLY A 60 1.83 -7.15 2.63
N LEU A 61 3.01 -7.17 3.22
CA LEU A 61 3.47 -8.32 4.00
C LEU A 61 2.73 -8.45 5.32
N PHE A 62 2.42 -7.34 6.01
CA PHE A 62 1.58 -7.42 7.20
C PHE A 62 0.15 -7.83 6.87
N ILE A 63 -0.41 -7.37 5.76
CA ILE A 63 -1.74 -7.83 5.33
C ILE A 63 -1.71 -9.34 5.12
N LYS A 64 -0.69 -9.87 4.46
CA LYS A 64 -0.56 -11.32 4.26
C LYS A 64 -0.42 -12.07 5.57
N ALA A 65 0.36 -11.56 6.51
CA ALA A 65 0.54 -12.19 7.82
C ALA A 65 -0.76 -12.18 8.64
N LEU A 66 -1.51 -11.08 8.59
CA LEU A 66 -2.75 -10.93 9.34
C LEU A 66 -3.92 -11.71 8.72
N TYR A 67 -3.90 -11.87 7.39
CA TYR A 67 -4.94 -12.55 6.62
C TYR A 67 -4.30 -13.57 5.67
N PRO A 68 -3.82 -14.71 6.21
CA PRO A 68 -3.00 -15.64 5.41
C PRO A 68 -3.70 -16.23 4.19
N GLN A 69 -5.03 -16.24 4.18
CA GLN A 69 -5.82 -16.77 3.07
C GLN A 69 -5.86 -15.83 1.85
N LEU A 70 -5.48 -14.56 2.02
CA LEU A 70 -5.51 -13.60 0.92
C LEU A 70 -4.40 -13.87 -0.09
N ILE A 71 -4.70 -13.58 -1.35
CA ILE A 71 -3.71 -13.53 -2.43
C ILE A 71 -3.26 -12.08 -2.50
N VAL A 72 -2.02 -11.82 -2.09
CA VAL A 72 -1.47 -10.47 -2.00
C VAL A 72 -0.42 -10.26 -3.09
N THR A 73 -0.57 -9.16 -3.82
CA THR A 73 0.38 -8.71 -4.83
C THR A 73 0.96 -7.37 -4.38
N LEU A 74 2.29 -7.24 -4.48
CA LEU A 74 3.00 -6.00 -4.21
C LEU A 74 3.64 -5.52 -5.50
N THR A 75 3.58 -4.22 -5.78
CA THR A 75 4.23 -3.65 -6.96
C THR A 75 4.89 -2.31 -6.63
N ASP A 76 6.00 -2.06 -7.30
CA ASP A 76 6.73 -0.81 -7.20
C ASP A 76 7.54 -0.60 -8.48
N VAL A 77 7.74 0.64 -8.88
CA VAL A 77 8.57 0.98 -10.04
C VAL A 77 10.06 0.89 -9.70
N ASN A 78 10.39 1.06 -8.42
CA ASN A 78 11.77 1.09 -7.94
C ASN A 78 12.33 -0.32 -7.80
N GLU A 79 13.38 -0.62 -8.55
CA GLU A 79 14.04 -1.93 -8.54
C GLU A 79 14.53 -2.33 -7.15
N ARG A 80 15.08 -1.38 -6.42
CA ARG A 80 15.60 -1.64 -5.06
C ARG A 80 14.47 -1.95 -4.09
N ALA A 81 13.33 -1.24 -4.21
CA ALA A 81 12.15 -1.54 -3.40
C ALA A 81 11.69 -2.98 -3.62
N VAL A 82 11.56 -3.39 -4.88
CA VAL A 82 11.16 -4.75 -5.24
C VAL A 82 12.12 -5.79 -4.67
N LEU A 83 13.43 -5.53 -4.78
CA LEU A 83 14.45 -6.42 -4.20
C LEU A 83 14.25 -6.61 -2.70
N TYR A 84 14.04 -5.51 -1.96
CA TYR A 84 13.87 -5.59 -0.51
C TYR A 84 12.51 -6.16 -0.11
N ALA A 85 11.46 -5.90 -0.88
CA ALA A 85 10.18 -6.54 -0.66
C ALA A 85 10.31 -8.08 -0.77
N ARG A 86 11.04 -8.56 -1.78
CA ARG A 86 11.31 -10.01 -1.93
C ARG A 86 12.12 -10.57 -0.77
N LYS A 87 13.16 -9.87 -0.35
CA LYS A 87 13.97 -10.29 0.81
C LYS A 87 13.10 -10.39 2.07
N ASN A 88 12.22 -9.42 2.29
CA ASN A 88 11.36 -9.40 3.46
C ASN A 88 10.27 -10.48 3.41
N ALA A 89 9.71 -10.75 2.24
CA ALA A 89 8.75 -11.86 2.07
C ALA A 89 9.41 -13.19 2.41
N GLU A 90 10.61 -13.44 1.87
CA GLU A 90 11.37 -14.65 2.14
C GLU A 90 11.75 -14.77 3.61
N ARG A 91 12.25 -13.69 4.21
CA ARG A 91 12.66 -13.64 5.62
C ARG A 91 11.53 -14.04 6.57
N ASN A 92 10.29 -13.73 6.20
CA ASN A 92 9.11 -14.00 7.03
C ASN A 92 8.28 -15.19 6.53
N ASN A 93 8.77 -15.94 5.56
CA ASN A 93 8.09 -17.09 4.97
C ASN A 93 6.68 -16.74 4.47
N LEU A 94 6.53 -15.59 3.81
CA LEU A 94 5.25 -15.13 3.29
C LEU A 94 5.21 -15.31 1.76
N TRP A 95 4.15 -15.96 1.29
CA TRP A 95 3.91 -16.19 -0.14
C TRP A 95 3.09 -15.04 -0.72
N VAL A 96 3.74 -14.16 -1.45
CA VAL A 96 3.13 -13.02 -2.13
C VAL A 96 3.70 -12.91 -3.53
N LYS A 97 2.96 -12.25 -4.42
CA LYS A 97 3.46 -11.89 -5.75
C LYS A 97 4.10 -10.52 -5.65
N ILE A 98 5.30 -10.37 -6.18
CA ILE A 98 6.00 -9.08 -6.18
C ILE A 98 6.41 -8.78 -7.62
N ILE A 99 5.92 -7.66 -8.14
CA ILE A 99 6.06 -7.30 -9.55
C ILE A 99 6.65 -5.90 -9.65
N ARG A 100 7.70 -5.74 -10.46
CA ARG A 100 8.23 -4.43 -10.77
C ARG A 100 7.46 -3.84 -11.95
N GLY A 101 6.99 -2.61 -11.82
CA GLY A 101 6.32 -1.92 -12.90
C GLY A 101 5.90 -0.52 -12.51
N ASN A 102 5.62 0.32 -13.51
CA ASN A 102 5.12 1.65 -13.30
C ASN A 102 3.60 1.59 -13.09
N LEU A 103 3.15 1.85 -11.86
CA LEU A 103 1.75 1.73 -11.47
C LEU A 103 1.20 0.34 -11.82
N TYR A 104 0.11 0.27 -12.61
CA TYR A 104 -0.56 -1.00 -12.93
C TYR A 104 0.02 -1.72 -14.15
N GLU A 105 1.05 -1.18 -14.76
CA GLU A 105 1.62 -1.66 -16.02
C GLU A 105 1.99 -3.14 -16.03
N GLY A 106 2.57 -3.63 -14.95
CA GLY A 106 2.99 -5.03 -14.85
C GLY A 106 1.88 -6.00 -14.47
N LEU A 107 0.64 -5.53 -14.31
CA LEU A 107 -0.45 -6.32 -13.77
C LEU A 107 -1.46 -6.79 -14.82
N GLY A 108 -1.31 -6.35 -16.07
CA GLY A 108 -2.25 -6.69 -17.14
C GLY A 108 -3.68 -6.26 -16.81
N ASP A 109 -4.62 -7.17 -16.97
CA ASP A 109 -6.04 -6.93 -16.69
C ASP A 109 -6.45 -7.38 -15.29
N SER A 110 -5.50 -7.64 -14.42
CA SER A 110 -5.80 -8.12 -13.06
C SER A 110 -6.67 -7.15 -12.29
N ARG A 111 -7.65 -7.69 -11.56
CA ARG A 111 -8.52 -6.93 -10.68
C ARG A 111 -8.40 -7.46 -9.26
N PHE A 112 -8.58 -6.57 -8.31
CA PHE A 112 -8.39 -6.87 -6.89
C PHE A 112 -9.62 -6.44 -6.09
N ALA A 113 -9.93 -7.19 -5.03
CA ALA A 113 -10.99 -6.80 -4.11
C ALA A 113 -10.61 -5.52 -3.35
N ASP A 114 -9.32 -5.36 -3.06
CA ASP A 114 -8.80 -4.17 -2.39
C ASP A 114 -7.48 -3.74 -3.01
N ILE A 115 -7.31 -2.44 -3.15
CA ILE A 115 -6.03 -1.81 -3.49
C ILE A 115 -5.68 -0.90 -2.32
N VAL A 116 -4.49 -1.09 -1.76
CA VAL A 116 -4.00 -0.26 -0.65
C VAL A 116 -2.77 0.52 -1.13
N THR A 117 -2.64 1.75 -0.70
CA THR A 117 -1.50 2.57 -1.09
C THR A 117 -1.13 3.62 -0.05
N ASN A 118 0.16 3.75 0.18
CA ASN A 118 0.77 4.88 0.86
C ASN A 118 1.68 5.56 -0.17
N PRO A 119 1.13 6.47 -1.00
CA PRO A 119 1.92 7.08 -2.06
C PRO A 119 3.03 7.96 -1.45
N PRO A 120 4.26 7.89 -1.97
CA PRO A 120 5.33 8.74 -1.46
C PRO A 120 5.01 10.21 -1.71
N ILE A 121 5.34 11.07 -0.75
CA ILE A 121 5.13 12.53 -0.85
C ILE A 121 5.81 13.08 -2.11
N THR A 122 6.96 12.50 -2.49
CA THR A 122 7.74 12.90 -3.66
C THR A 122 7.15 12.47 -5.00
N ALA A 123 6.14 11.60 -5.01
CA ALA A 123 5.55 11.10 -6.26
C ALA A 123 4.90 12.21 -7.09
N GLY A 124 4.38 13.24 -6.44
CA GLY A 124 3.71 14.33 -7.10
C GLY A 124 2.25 14.05 -7.44
N LYS A 125 1.51 15.12 -7.67
CA LYS A 125 0.06 15.05 -7.91
C LYS A 125 -0.29 14.23 -9.15
N LYS A 126 0.49 14.38 -10.23
CA LYS A 126 0.21 13.70 -11.50
C LYS A 126 0.23 12.18 -11.36
N VAL A 127 1.25 11.66 -10.69
CA VAL A 127 1.41 10.21 -10.49
C VAL A 127 0.32 9.67 -9.58
N VAL A 128 0.02 10.36 -8.49
CA VAL A 128 -1.02 9.91 -7.56
C VAL A 128 -2.40 10.01 -8.20
N THR A 129 -2.65 11.03 -9.01
CA THR A 129 -3.89 11.15 -9.77
C THR A 129 -4.08 9.94 -10.68
N GLN A 130 -3.05 9.58 -11.43
CA GLN A 130 -3.08 8.41 -12.32
C GLN A 130 -3.31 7.12 -11.53
N LEU A 131 -2.64 6.95 -10.40
CA LEU A 131 -2.82 5.80 -9.53
C LEU A 131 -4.28 5.64 -9.10
N ILE A 132 -4.91 6.75 -8.71
CA ILE A 132 -6.31 6.75 -8.26
C ILE A 132 -7.26 6.46 -9.43
N GLN A 133 -7.08 7.16 -10.55
CA GLN A 133 -7.98 7.02 -11.70
C GLN A 133 -7.92 5.63 -12.33
N GLU A 134 -6.72 5.08 -12.49
CA GLU A 134 -6.54 3.74 -13.07
C GLU A 134 -6.94 2.62 -12.12
N ALA A 135 -7.05 2.88 -10.82
CA ALA A 135 -7.58 1.89 -9.88
C ALA A 135 -9.00 1.45 -10.26
N TRP A 136 -9.77 2.31 -10.93
CA TRP A 136 -11.09 1.97 -11.46
C TRP A 136 -11.06 0.69 -12.31
N ASP A 137 -10.04 0.53 -13.14
CA ASP A 137 -9.90 -0.61 -14.05
C ASP A 137 -9.29 -1.84 -13.38
N HIS A 138 -8.84 -1.71 -12.14
CA HIS A 138 -8.14 -2.77 -11.42
C HIS A 138 -8.81 -3.16 -10.11
N LEU A 139 -10.03 -2.68 -9.89
CA LEU A 139 -10.86 -3.13 -8.76
C LEU A 139 -11.95 -4.08 -9.23
N GLU A 140 -12.23 -5.07 -8.41
CA GLU A 140 -13.43 -5.89 -8.55
C GLU A 140 -14.67 -5.04 -8.29
N PRO A 141 -15.85 -5.42 -8.81
CA PRO A 141 -17.09 -4.77 -8.41
C PRO A 141 -17.27 -4.77 -6.89
N ASN A 142 -17.58 -3.61 -6.33
CA ASN A 142 -17.70 -3.37 -4.88
C ASN A 142 -16.39 -3.50 -4.10
N GLY A 143 -15.28 -3.57 -4.80
CA GLY A 143 -13.96 -3.50 -4.19
C GLY A 143 -13.61 -2.09 -3.75
N ALA A 144 -12.52 -1.95 -3.00
CA ALA A 144 -12.16 -0.69 -2.37
C ALA A 144 -10.72 -0.25 -2.65
N LEU A 145 -10.57 1.05 -2.85
CA LEU A 145 -9.26 1.71 -2.85
C LEU A 145 -9.06 2.38 -1.49
N TRP A 146 -7.96 2.04 -0.83
CA TRP A 146 -7.54 2.60 0.45
C TRP A 146 -6.26 3.41 0.25
N LEU A 147 -6.30 4.68 0.60
CA LEU A 147 -5.15 5.55 0.46
C LEU A 147 -4.90 6.27 1.79
N VAL A 148 -3.68 6.15 2.30
CA VAL A 148 -3.26 6.87 3.50
C VAL A 148 -2.37 8.04 3.12
N ALA A 149 -2.61 9.19 3.73
CA ALA A 149 -1.81 10.38 3.48
C ALA A 149 -1.93 11.36 4.64
N TYR A 150 -0.99 12.29 4.70
CA TYR A 150 -1.12 13.47 5.55
C TYR A 150 -2.09 14.43 4.87
N HIS A 151 -3.18 14.75 5.56
CA HIS A 151 -4.28 15.56 5.00
C HIS A 151 -3.79 16.91 4.45
N ASN A 152 -2.93 17.59 5.20
CA ASN A 152 -2.41 18.90 4.83
C ASN A 152 -1.16 18.85 3.94
N LYS A 153 -0.73 17.65 3.53
CA LYS A 153 0.41 17.44 2.64
C LYS A 153 -0.01 16.61 1.43
N GLY A 154 -1.06 17.05 0.76
CA GLY A 154 -1.58 16.40 -0.43
C GLY A 154 -2.82 15.53 -0.21
N GLY A 155 -3.07 15.07 1.02
CA GLY A 155 -4.18 14.17 1.29
C GLY A 155 -5.55 14.72 0.90
N SER A 156 -5.82 15.98 1.20
CA SER A 156 -7.10 16.59 0.84
C SER A 156 -7.33 16.62 -0.68
N THR A 157 -6.26 16.85 -1.44
CA THR A 157 -6.32 16.80 -2.91
C THR A 157 -6.60 15.36 -3.39
N TYR A 158 -5.94 14.38 -2.82
CA TYR A 158 -6.14 12.97 -3.16
C TYR A 158 -7.55 12.50 -2.84
N LYS A 159 -8.09 12.94 -1.70
CA LYS A 159 -9.48 12.65 -1.32
C LYS A 159 -10.45 13.16 -2.38
N LYS A 160 -10.24 14.38 -2.87
CA LYS A 160 -11.10 14.96 -3.91
C LYS A 160 -11.02 14.16 -5.21
N ILE A 161 -9.82 13.74 -5.61
CA ILE A 161 -9.64 12.93 -6.81
C ILE A 161 -10.35 11.59 -6.65
N MET A 162 -10.27 10.97 -5.48
CA MET A 162 -10.99 9.73 -5.18
C MET A 162 -12.50 9.92 -5.32
N GLU A 163 -13.04 11.00 -4.76
CA GLU A 163 -14.47 11.31 -4.87
C GLU A 163 -14.87 11.54 -6.33
N ASP A 164 -14.08 12.31 -7.07
CA ASP A 164 -14.36 12.60 -8.49
C ASP A 164 -14.31 11.32 -9.34
N THR A 165 -13.41 10.40 -9.03
CA THR A 165 -13.24 9.17 -9.79
C THR A 165 -14.32 8.13 -9.45
N PHE A 166 -14.60 7.93 -8.19
CA PHE A 166 -15.45 6.83 -7.71
C PHE A 166 -16.87 7.26 -7.34
N GLY A 167 -17.11 8.55 -7.20
CA GLY A 167 -18.41 9.06 -6.76
C GLY A 167 -18.64 8.91 -5.26
N ASN A 168 -17.66 8.40 -4.53
CA ASN A 168 -17.73 8.27 -3.07
C ASN A 168 -16.32 8.29 -2.48
N VAL A 169 -16.22 8.79 -1.27
CA VAL A 169 -15.00 8.71 -0.46
C VAL A 169 -15.37 8.96 1.00
N GLU A 170 -14.71 8.25 1.89
CA GLU A 170 -14.88 8.49 3.33
C GLU A 170 -13.53 8.55 4.02
N ASP A 171 -13.47 9.31 5.10
CA ASP A 171 -12.37 9.28 6.04
C ASP A 171 -12.64 8.11 6.99
N VAL A 172 -11.99 6.97 6.76
CA VAL A 172 -12.18 5.79 7.60
C VAL A 172 -11.64 6.03 8.99
N VAL A 173 -10.48 6.68 9.06
CA VAL A 173 -9.84 7.03 10.32
C VAL A 173 -9.03 8.31 10.17
N LYS A 174 -8.98 9.06 11.25
CA LYS A 174 -8.17 10.26 11.40
C LYS A 174 -7.31 10.12 12.64
N GLN A 175 -6.01 10.27 12.49
CA GLN A 175 -5.08 10.20 13.61
C GLN A 175 -3.99 11.26 13.43
N GLY A 176 -4.07 12.32 14.23
CA GLY A 176 -3.23 13.47 14.02
C GLY A 176 -3.47 14.06 12.64
N GLY A 177 -2.43 14.40 11.91
CA GLY A 177 -2.55 14.88 10.53
C GLY A 177 -2.80 13.79 9.49
N ILE A 178 -2.79 12.52 9.90
CA ILE A 178 -2.91 11.38 8.98
C ILE A 178 -4.37 11.02 8.79
N ARG A 179 -4.74 10.64 7.55
CA ARG A 179 -6.07 10.17 7.18
C ARG A 179 -5.95 8.90 6.38
N VAL A 180 -6.86 7.95 6.62
CA VAL A 180 -7.08 6.83 5.71
C VAL A 180 -8.38 7.09 4.97
N TYR A 181 -8.29 7.26 3.67
CA TYR A 181 -9.46 7.47 2.79
C TYR A 181 -9.80 6.15 2.12
N ARG A 182 -11.09 5.92 1.89
CA ARG A 182 -11.57 4.74 1.17
C ARG A 182 -12.65 5.12 0.19
N SER A 183 -12.53 4.60 -1.04
CA SER A 183 -13.56 4.69 -2.08
C SER A 183 -13.93 3.29 -2.56
N TYR A 184 -15.20 3.08 -2.91
CA TYR A 184 -15.68 1.81 -3.44
C TYR A 184 -15.98 1.92 -4.93
N LEU A 185 -15.66 0.88 -5.67
CA LEU A 185 -16.11 0.72 -7.05
C LEU A 185 -17.53 0.15 -7.01
N GLN A 186 -18.51 1.01 -7.00
CA GLN A 186 -19.93 0.62 -6.94
C GLN A 186 -20.44 0.21 -8.32
N LYS A 187 -20.62 -1.08 -8.49
CA LYS A 187 -21.19 -1.66 -9.71
C LYS A 187 -22.18 -2.75 -9.38
#